data_9abf6dd50c9a7d5c76a68b1eca138703
#
_entry.id   9abf6dd50c9a7d5c76a68b1eca138703
#
_cell.length_a   1.000
_cell.length_b   1.000
_cell.length_c   1.000
_cell.angle_alpha   90.00
_cell.angle_beta   90.00
_cell.angle_gamma   90.00
#
_symmetry.space_group_name_H-M   'P 1'
#
loop_
_entity.id
_entity.type
_entity.pdbx_description
1 polymer ?
#
loop_
_entity_poly.entity_id
_entity_poly.type
_entity_poly.pdbx_seq_one_letter_code
_entity_poly.pdbx_strand_id
1 'polypeptide(L)'
;NPGSAQKVRILGYPRTDVLVGGNYNLPQEFSAEISNYSKLFVWLPTYRSHKGVAHADCGQDRYDLLSPESLQIINAALAASNSVMVVKFHPAQQLSKINVQGLSNVLVFGNGEFTAAGLRLYDLLAKSDALITDFSSVFADYLLCDKPIAFDISDIDVKSDGLRGFVVDDPLRYMPGAHIRKTIMPPPAQSKERRFINIQTVIQHAAF
;
A
#
# COMPACT_ATOMS: atom_id res chain seq x y z
N ASN A 1 -24.36 -17.48 -25.04
CA ASN A 1 -24.16 -17.73 -26.48
C ASN A 1 -22.97 -18.70 -26.64
N PRO A 2 -23.18 -20.00 -27.06
CA PRO A 2 -22.10 -21.03 -27.09
C PRO A 2 -20.88 -20.62 -27.94
N GLY A 3 -21.03 -19.71 -28.90
CA GLY A 3 -19.92 -19.24 -29.74
C GLY A 3 -19.05 -18.15 -29.13
N SER A 4 -19.38 -17.58 -27.95
CA SER A 4 -18.60 -16.50 -27.34
C SER A 4 -17.34 -16.99 -26.62
N ALA A 5 -17.36 -18.19 -26.06
CA ALA A 5 -16.21 -18.74 -25.32
C ALA A 5 -14.97 -18.93 -26.21
N GLN A 6 -15.15 -19.22 -27.50
CA GLN A 6 -14.03 -19.39 -28.45
C GLN A 6 -13.34 -18.06 -28.80
N LYS A 7 -13.98 -16.91 -28.51
CA LYS A 7 -13.42 -15.57 -28.77
C LYS A 7 -12.63 -15.02 -27.57
N VAL A 8 -12.72 -15.67 -26.40
CA VAL A 8 -11.99 -15.27 -25.20
C VAL A 8 -10.59 -15.88 -25.25
N ARG A 9 -9.58 -15.04 -25.03
CA ARG A 9 -8.18 -15.45 -24.89
C ARG A 9 -7.66 -15.01 -23.53
N ILE A 10 -6.94 -15.90 -22.87
CA ILE A 10 -6.25 -15.58 -21.62
C ILE A 10 -4.88 -15.06 -22.02
N LEU A 11 -4.67 -13.74 -21.92
CA LEU A 11 -3.45 -13.05 -22.36
C LEU A 11 -2.69 -12.40 -21.19
N GLY A 12 -3.19 -12.52 -19.95
CA GLY A 12 -2.66 -11.77 -18.81
C GLY A 12 -3.11 -10.30 -18.81
N TYR A 13 -2.45 -9.50 -17.99
CA TYR A 13 -2.74 -8.07 -17.85
C TYR A 13 -1.57 -7.25 -18.42
N PRO A 14 -1.74 -6.52 -19.52
CA PRO A 14 -0.68 -5.68 -20.10
C PRO A 14 -0.07 -4.68 -19.10
N ARG A 15 -0.86 -4.23 -18.12
CA ARG A 15 -0.39 -3.34 -17.05
C ARG A 15 0.75 -3.92 -16.21
N THR A 16 0.88 -5.25 -16.15
CA THR A 16 1.90 -5.93 -15.35
C THR A 16 3.22 -6.16 -16.09
N ASP A 17 3.27 -5.92 -17.39
CA ASP A 17 4.48 -6.15 -18.18
C ASP A 17 5.66 -5.30 -17.69
N VAL A 18 5.40 -4.08 -17.23
CA VAL A 18 6.42 -3.20 -16.66
C VAL A 18 7.02 -3.74 -15.37
N LEU A 19 6.26 -4.51 -14.58
CA LEU A 19 6.72 -5.09 -13.33
C LEU A 19 7.73 -6.22 -13.57
N VAL A 20 7.56 -6.97 -14.66
CA VAL A 20 8.44 -8.10 -15.02
C VAL A 20 9.63 -7.61 -15.87
N GLY A 21 9.37 -6.72 -16.82
CA GLY A 21 10.36 -6.24 -17.79
C GLY A 21 11.32 -5.17 -17.25
N GLY A 22 10.99 -4.54 -16.13
CA GLY A 22 11.80 -3.47 -15.54
C GLY A 22 11.87 -2.18 -16.37
N ASN A 23 11.13 -2.10 -17.47
CA ASN A 23 11.11 -0.94 -18.37
C ASN A 23 10.08 0.10 -17.90
N TYR A 24 10.32 0.69 -16.72
CA TYR A 24 9.48 1.76 -16.21
C TYR A 24 9.95 3.13 -16.72
N ASN A 25 9.01 4.06 -16.81
CA ASN A 25 9.26 5.44 -17.22
C ASN A 25 8.68 6.40 -16.18
N LEU A 26 9.54 6.96 -15.34
CA LEU A 26 9.18 7.99 -14.36
C LEU A 26 9.58 9.37 -14.89
N PRO A 27 8.81 10.43 -14.58
CA PRO A 27 9.20 11.81 -14.89
C PRO A 27 10.59 12.13 -14.35
N GLN A 28 11.36 12.92 -15.12
CA GLN A 28 12.76 13.23 -14.80
C GLN A 28 12.89 13.91 -13.43
N GLU A 29 12.03 14.88 -13.14
CA GLU A 29 12.04 15.60 -11.86
C GLU A 29 11.79 14.67 -10.68
N PHE A 30 10.77 13.81 -10.78
CA PHE A 30 10.48 12.82 -9.75
C PHE A 30 11.61 11.81 -9.60
N SER A 31 12.20 11.35 -10.70
CA SER A 31 13.34 10.43 -10.68
C SER A 31 14.56 11.06 -10.00
N ALA A 32 14.83 12.34 -10.26
CA ALA A 32 15.91 13.09 -9.60
C ALA A 32 15.66 13.23 -8.10
N GLU A 33 14.42 13.53 -7.69
CA GLU A 33 14.04 13.64 -6.29
C GLU A 33 14.27 12.32 -5.54
N ILE A 34 13.72 11.21 -6.05
CA ILE A 34 13.83 9.92 -5.36
C ILE A 34 15.25 9.33 -5.40
N SER A 35 16.09 9.77 -6.34
CA SER A 35 17.49 9.29 -6.43
C SER A 35 18.37 9.73 -5.24
N ASN A 36 17.92 10.69 -4.46
CA ASN A 36 18.60 11.13 -3.24
C ASN A 36 18.43 10.13 -2.08
N TYR A 37 17.55 9.15 -2.22
CA TYR A 37 17.22 8.19 -1.19
C TYR A 37 17.72 6.79 -1.54
N SER A 38 18.08 6.02 -0.51
CA SER A 38 18.56 4.65 -0.66
C SER A 38 17.44 3.67 -1.01
N LYS A 39 16.20 3.96 -0.55
CA LYS A 39 15.03 3.10 -0.78
C LYS A 39 13.77 3.91 -1.03
N LEU A 40 12.92 3.39 -1.89
CA LEU A 40 11.60 3.90 -2.22
C LEU A 40 10.52 2.91 -1.74
N PHE A 41 9.74 3.31 -0.74
CA PHE A 41 8.53 2.61 -0.33
C PHE A 41 7.32 3.20 -1.06
N VAL A 42 6.40 2.33 -1.48
CA VAL A 42 5.11 2.77 -2.00
C VAL A 42 4.01 2.25 -1.09
N TRP A 43 3.15 3.14 -0.62
CA TRP A 43 2.00 2.79 0.21
C TRP A 43 0.70 3.11 -0.51
N LEU A 44 -0.11 2.08 -0.72
CA LEU A 44 -1.39 2.13 -1.43
C LEU A 44 -2.52 1.69 -0.50
N PRO A 45 -3.05 2.58 0.35
CA PRO A 45 -4.20 2.28 1.18
C PRO A 45 -5.47 2.15 0.32
N THR A 46 -6.36 1.20 0.66
CA THR A 46 -7.68 1.09 0.02
C THR A 46 -8.60 2.23 0.46
N TYR A 47 -9.57 2.51 -0.41
CA TYR A 47 -10.56 3.53 -0.14
C TYR A 47 -11.40 3.23 1.10
N ARG A 48 -11.49 4.21 2.01
CA ARG A 48 -12.34 4.21 3.19
C ARG A 48 -13.42 5.28 3.01
N SER A 49 -14.70 4.91 2.99
CA SER A 49 -15.80 5.86 2.80
C SER A 49 -16.65 6.00 4.05
N HIS A 50 -17.15 7.22 4.25
CA HIS A 50 -18.23 7.51 5.21
C HIS A 50 -19.59 7.37 4.55
N LYS A 51 -20.50 6.68 5.24
CA LYS A 51 -21.96 6.71 5.08
C LYS A 51 -22.58 6.45 3.70
N GLY A 52 -23.19 5.29 3.54
CA GLY A 52 -24.34 5.12 2.66
C GLY A 52 -24.05 4.79 1.19
N VAL A 53 -22.82 4.62 0.77
CA VAL A 53 -22.51 4.11 -0.55
C VAL A 53 -22.34 2.59 -0.47
N ALA A 54 -23.08 1.84 -1.30
CA ALA A 54 -23.13 0.37 -1.32
C ALA A 54 -21.77 -0.34 -1.59
N HIS A 55 -20.68 0.42 -1.68
CA HIS A 55 -19.32 -0.05 -1.92
C HIS A 55 -18.30 0.53 -0.93
N ALA A 56 -18.77 1.07 0.19
CA ALA A 56 -17.91 1.58 1.25
C ALA A 56 -17.36 0.42 2.09
N ASP A 57 -16.07 0.25 2.09
CA ASP A 57 -15.44 -0.90 2.75
C ASP A 57 -15.33 -0.76 4.27
N CYS A 58 -15.50 0.42 4.85
CA CYS A 58 -15.64 0.61 6.30
C CYS A 58 -16.12 2.03 6.60
N GLY A 59 -17.00 2.17 7.58
CA GLY A 59 -17.63 3.42 7.96
C GLY A 59 -16.78 4.42 8.75
N GLN A 60 -15.46 4.41 8.64
CA GLN A 60 -14.60 5.37 9.35
C GLN A 60 -13.43 5.83 8.47
N ASP A 61 -13.21 7.15 8.41
CA ASP A 61 -12.04 7.81 7.79
C ASP A 61 -10.74 7.55 8.60
N ARG A 62 -10.56 6.35 9.15
CA ARG A 62 -9.44 6.06 10.03
C ARG A 62 -8.41 5.22 9.32
N TYR A 63 -7.39 5.89 8.84
CA TYR A 63 -6.08 5.27 8.65
C TYR A 63 -5.25 5.55 9.89
N ASP A 64 -5.21 4.64 10.83
CA ASP A 64 -4.47 4.83 12.08
C ASP A 64 -2.99 5.14 11.85
N LEU A 65 -2.39 4.56 10.80
CA LEU A 65 -1.02 4.85 10.40
C LEU A 65 -0.85 6.20 9.67
N LEU A 66 -1.95 6.85 9.25
CA LEU A 66 -1.95 8.18 8.62
C LEU A 66 -2.36 9.29 9.60
N SER A 67 -2.47 8.98 10.89
CA SER A 67 -2.60 10.04 11.90
C SER A 67 -1.36 10.93 11.89
N PRO A 68 -1.47 12.23 12.26
CA PRO A 68 -0.32 13.13 12.30
C PRO A 68 0.85 12.57 13.11
N GLU A 69 0.57 11.94 14.25
CA GLU A 69 1.56 11.35 15.13
C GLU A 69 2.24 10.15 14.47
N SER A 70 1.49 9.27 13.82
CA SER A 70 2.03 8.13 13.10
C SER A 70 2.89 8.56 11.92
N LEU A 71 2.47 9.58 11.16
CA LEU A 71 3.23 10.12 10.04
C LEU A 71 4.55 10.74 10.47
N GLN A 72 4.61 11.42 11.62
CA GLN A 72 5.86 11.94 12.17
C GLN A 72 6.82 10.81 12.54
N ILE A 73 6.33 9.74 13.16
CA ILE A 73 7.11 8.56 13.50
C ILE A 73 7.65 7.87 12.23
N ILE A 74 6.80 7.71 11.22
CA ILE A 74 7.16 7.12 9.92
C ILE A 74 8.23 7.99 9.25
N ASN A 75 8.02 9.30 9.20
CA ASN A 75 8.97 10.25 8.60
C ASN A 75 10.34 10.19 9.27
N ALA A 76 10.39 10.14 10.59
CA ALA A 76 11.64 10.02 11.34
C ALA A 76 12.36 8.69 11.04
N ALA A 77 11.62 7.57 10.94
CA ALA A 77 12.20 6.27 10.60
C ALA A 77 12.74 6.23 9.16
N LEU A 78 12.01 6.84 8.21
CA LEU A 78 12.46 6.98 6.82
C LEU A 78 13.72 7.85 6.72
N ALA A 79 13.76 8.99 7.42
CA ALA A 79 14.93 9.86 7.46
C ALA A 79 16.15 9.13 8.03
N ALA A 80 15.99 8.38 9.13
CA ALA A 80 17.07 7.61 9.75
C ALA A 80 17.66 6.51 8.83
N SER A 81 16.87 5.99 7.88
CA SER A 81 17.30 4.98 6.90
C SER A 81 17.59 5.55 5.52
N ASN A 82 17.66 6.87 5.37
CA ASN A 82 17.78 7.56 4.08
C ASN A 82 16.79 7.03 3.02
N SER A 83 15.53 6.90 3.41
CA SER A 83 14.48 6.33 2.58
C SER A 83 13.36 7.33 2.36
N VAL A 84 12.57 7.14 1.31
CA VAL A 84 11.37 7.93 1.01
C VAL A 84 10.16 7.03 0.84
N MET A 85 8.99 7.52 1.23
CA MET A 85 7.72 6.82 1.06
C MET A 85 6.77 7.65 0.20
N VAL A 86 6.24 7.05 -0.85
CA VAL A 86 5.14 7.61 -1.64
C VAL A 86 3.84 6.98 -1.18
N VAL A 87 2.94 7.80 -0.67
CA VAL A 87 1.57 7.41 -0.32
C VAL A 87 0.64 7.87 -1.44
N LYS A 88 0.00 6.95 -2.14
CA LYS A 88 -0.99 7.28 -3.17
C LYS A 88 -2.36 6.78 -2.77
N PHE A 89 -3.28 7.73 -2.63
CA PHE A 89 -4.66 7.43 -2.29
C PHE A 89 -5.49 6.97 -3.47
N HIS A 90 -6.55 6.22 -3.16
CA HIS A 90 -7.57 5.86 -4.14
C HIS A 90 -8.19 7.14 -4.75
N PRO A 91 -8.58 7.13 -6.05
CA PRO A 91 -9.18 8.31 -6.70
C PRO A 91 -10.39 8.93 -5.99
N ALA A 92 -11.15 8.12 -5.27
CA ALA A 92 -12.31 8.57 -4.52
C ALA A 92 -11.98 9.16 -3.13
N GLN A 93 -10.73 9.12 -2.67
CA GLN A 93 -10.32 9.63 -1.36
C GLN A 93 -9.99 11.12 -1.44
N GLN A 94 -10.50 11.90 -0.48
CA GLN A 94 -10.17 13.33 -0.34
C GLN A 94 -8.95 13.50 0.55
N LEU A 95 -7.94 14.24 0.07
CA LEU A 95 -6.69 14.51 0.80
C LEU A 95 -6.81 15.62 1.86
N SER A 96 -7.86 16.43 1.81
CA SER A 96 -8.01 17.63 2.64
C SER A 96 -7.92 17.40 4.16
N LYS A 97 -7.91 16.13 4.58
CA LYS A 97 -7.87 15.73 5.99
C LYS A 97 -6.50 15.25 6.47
N ILE A 98 -5.50 15.16 5.57
CA ILE A 98 -4.18 14.63 5.92
C ILE A 98 -3.20 15.78 6.05
N ASN A 99 -2.66 15.98 7.24
CA ASN A 99 -1.63 16.97 7.47
C ASN A 99 -0.25 16.40 7.13
N VAL A 100 0.32 16.90 6.03
CA VAL A 100 1.66 16.51 5.54
C VAL A 100 2.71 17.57 5.83
N GLN A 101 2.37 18.62 6.57
CA GLN A 101 3.31 19.69 6.91
C GLN A 101 4.50 19.16 7.70
N GLY A 102 5.72 19.51 7.27
CA GLY A 102 6.96 19.13 7.96
C GLY A 102 7.41 17.68 7.70
N LEU A 103 6.79 16.96 6.77
CA LEU A 103 7.24 15.64 6.35
C LEU A 103 8.21 15.78 5.17
N SER A 104 9.47 15.42 5.38
CA SER A 104 10.53 15.50 4.35
C SER A 104 10.67 14.20 3.54
N ASN A 105 10.29 13.08 4.14
CA ASN A 105 10.50 11.74 3.58
C ASN A 105 9.20 11.00 3.25
N VAL A 106 8.05 11.70 3.35
CA VAL A 106 6.73 11.15 2.97
C VAL A 106 6.11 12.07 1.92
N LEU A 107 5.94 11.56 0.71
CA LEU A 107 5.30 12.23 -0.41
C LEU A 107 3.87 11.70 -0.54
N VAL A 108 2.88 12.56 -0.44
CA VAL A 108 1.46 12.16 -0.45
C VAL A 108 0.78 12.68 -1.71
N PHE A 109 0.15 11.78 -2.45
CA PHE A 109 -0.55 12.08 -3.69
C PHE A 109 -2.02 11.65 -3.63
N GLY A 110 -2.92 12.57 -3.96
CA GLY A 110 -4.23 12.23 -4.50
C GLY A 110 -4.15 11.84 -5.96
N ASN A 111 -5.29 11.46 -6.54
CA ASN A 111 -5.29 11.03 -7.93
C ASN A 111 -4.97 12.18 -8.91
N GLY A 112 -5.45 13.39 -8.62
CA GLY A 112 -5.21 14.58 -9.45
C GLY A 112 -3.75 14.95 -9.48
N GLU A 113 -3.12 15.09 -8.31
CA GLU A 113 -1.71 15.45 -8.16
C GLU A 113 -0.80 14.39 -8.77
N PHE A 114 -1.11 13.11 -8.57
CA PHE A 114 -0.35 11.99 -9.13
C PHE A 114 -0.35 12.02 -10.66
N THR A 115 -1.52 12.27 -11.26
CA THR A 115 -1.65 12.37 -12.72
C THR A 115 -1.00 13.64 -13.27
N ALA A 116 -1.15 14.78 -12.57
CA ALA A 116 -0.53 16.05 -12.96
C ALA A 116 1.01 15.97 -12.90
N ALA A 117 1.57 15.21 -11.98
CA ALA A 117 2.99 14.90 -11.92
C ALA A 117 3.47 13.94 -13.01
N GLY A 118 2.59 13.47 -13.92
CA GLY A 118 2.93 12.52 -14.98
C GLY A 118 3.26 11.11 -14.48
N LEU A 119 2.92 10.80 -13.23
CA LEU A 119 3.23 9.51 -12.63
C LEU A 119 2.24 8.43 -13.10
N ARG A 120 2.75 7.24 -13.35
CA ARG A 120 1.96 6.03 -13.59
C ARG A 120 2.21 5.02 -12.48
N LEU A 121 1.14 4.43 -11.96
CA LEU A 121 1.20 3.58 -10.78
C LEU A 121 2.16 2.40 -10.98
N TYR A 122 2.07 1.70 -12.09
CA TYR A 122 2.87 0.49 -12.32
C TYR A 122 4.34 0.80 -12.59
N ASP A 123 4.68 1.98 -13.14
CA ASP A 123 6.07 2.44 -13.24
C ASP A 123 6.66 2.74 -11.85
N LEU A 124 5.87 3.38 -10.99
CA LEU A 124 6.25 3.63 -9.61
C LEU A 124 6.46 2.33 -8.83
N LEU A 125 5.55 1.35 -8.98
CA LEU A 125 5.67 0.03 -8.37
C LEU A 125 6.90 -0.74 -8.87
N ALA A 126 7.18 -0.72 -10.17
CA ALA A 126 8.36 -1.36 -10.75
C ALA A 126 9.66 -0.78 -10.16
N LYS A 127 9.70 0.55 -9.91
CA LYS A 127 10.85 1.24 -9.32
C LYS A 127 10.96 1.03 -7.80
N SER A 128 9.84 0.83 -7.10
CA SER A 128 9.84 0.75 -5.63
C SER A 128 10.66 -0.43 -5.10
N ASP A 129 11.15 -0.30 -3.88
CA ASP A 129 11.87 -1.37 -3.16
C ASP A 129 10.95 -2.22 -2.30
N ALA A 130 9.80 -1.67 -1.89
CA ALA A 130 8.78 -2.42 -1.15
C ALA A 130 7.39 -1.77 -1.34
N LEU A 131 6.36 -2.61 -1.21
CA LEU A 131 4.96 -2.19 -1.20
C LEU A 131 4.38 -2.29 0.21
N ILE A 132 3.69 -1.23 0.65
CA ILE A 132 2.80 -1.26 1.81
C ILE A 132 1.37 -1.12 1.28
N THR A 133 0.50 -2.02 1.66
CA THR A 133 -0.91 -1.98 1.26
C THR A 133 -1.78 -2.63 2.33
N ASP A 134 -3.06 -2.77 2.07
CA ASP A 134 -3.99 -3.49 2.92
C ASP A 134 -4.67 -4.64 2.12
N PHE A 135 -5.99 -4.65 1.96
CA PHE A 135 -6.71 -5.66 1.17
C PHE A 135 -6.82 -5.31 -0.32
N SER A 136 -5.97 -4.43 -0.82
CA SER A 136 -5.95 -4.08 -2.25
C SER A 136 -5.42 -5.23 -3.10
N SER A 137 -6.12 -5.55 -4.20
CA SER A 137 -5.67 -6.56 -5.16
C SER A 137 -4.33 -6.23 -5.84
N VAL A 138 -3.82 -5.01 -5.69
CA VAL A 138 -2.53 -4.59 -6.25
C VAL A 138 -1.36 -5.44 -5.74
N PHE A 139 -1.46 -6.01 -4.53
CA PHE A 139 -0.41 -6.87 -4.02
C PHE A 139 -0.19 -8.10 -4.90
N ALA A 140 -1.26 -8.64 -5.48
CA ALA A 140 -1.17 -9.82 -6.35
C ALA A 140 -0.36 -9.50 -7.63
N ASP A 141 -0.53 -8.30 -8.19
CA ASP A 141 0.29 -7.83 -9.31
C ASP A 141 1.74 -7.59 -8.85
N TYR A 142 1.94 -7.01 -7.65
CA TYR A 142 3.27 -6.69 -7.13
C TYR A 142 4.13 -7.93 -6.80
N LEU A 143 3.52 -9.10 -6.57
CA LEU A 143 4.26 -10.36 -6.43
C LEU A 143 5.18 -10.65 -7.65
N LEU A 144 4.84 -10.10 -8.82
CA LEU A 144 5.67 -10.21 -10.02
C LEU A 144 7.02 -9.46 -9.91
N CYS A 145 7.13 -8.51 -8.98
CA CYS A 145 8.38 -7.80 -8.73
C CYS A 145 9.37 -8.60 -7.89
N ASP A 146 8.93 -9.67 -7.21
CA ASP A 146 9.71 -10.43 -6.23
C ASP A 146 10.35 -9.52 -5.15
N LYS A 147 9.58 -8.56 -4.67
CA LYS A 147 10.00 -7.54 -3.68
C LYS A 147 9.14 -7.62 -2.43
N PRO A 148 9.64 -7.13 -1.27
CA PRO A 148 8.91 -7.14 -0.01
C PRO A 148 7.54 -6.49 -0.08
N ILE A 149 6.56 -7.11 0.60
CA ILE A 149 5.21 -6.57 0.80
C ILE A 149 4.91 -6.53 2.29
N ALA A 150 4.32 -5.42 2.74
CA ALA A 150 3.77 -5.31 4.08
C ALA A 150 2.29 -4.94 4.00
N PHE A 151 1.48 -5.58 4.84
CA PHE A 151 0.04 -5.38 4.88
C PHE A 151 -0.35 -4.59 6.13
N ASP A 152 -0.90 -3.41 5.94
CA ASP A 152 -1.50 -2.63 7.01
C ASP A 152 -2.85 -3.22 7.39
N ILE A 153 -2.87 -3.89 8.53
CA ILE A 153 -4.07 -4.47 9.13
C ILE A 153 -4.41 -3.83 10.48
N SER A 154 -3.87 -2.63 10.75
CA SER A 154 -3.95 -1.98 12.05
C SER A 154 -5.37 -1.55 12.43
N ASP A 155 -6.21 -1.25 11.47
CA ASP A 155 -7.59 -0.81 11.65
C ASP A 155 -8.64 -1.88 11.28
N ILE A 156 -8.18 -3.10 10.98
CA ILE A 156 -9.06 -4.18 10.53
C ILE A 156 -9.41 -5.06 11.71
N ASP A 157 -10.63 -4.95 12.18
CA ASP A 157 -11.23 -5.96 13.03
C ASP A 157 -11.73 -7.11 12.15
N VAL A 158 -10.91 -8.14 12.05
CA VAL A 158 -11.21 -9.35 11.25
C VAL A 158 -12.46 -10.07 11.78
N LYS A 159 -12.99 -9.67 12.95
CA LYS A 159 -14.17 -10.25 13.60
C LYS A 159 -15.40 -9.36 13.50
N SER A 160 -15.29 -8.13 12.99
CA SER A 160 -16.41 -7.22 12.94
C SER A 160 -17.30 -7.46 11.71
N ASP A 161 -18.60 -7.58 11.94
CA ASP A 161 -19.65 -7.76 10.92
C ASP A 161 -19.82 -6.56 9.96
N GLY A 162 -18.95 -5.55 10.07
CA GLY A 162 -19.04 -4.30 9.28
C GLY A 162 -18.13 -4.23 8.07
N LEU A 163 -17.22 -5.17 7.90
CA LEU A 163 -16.37 -5.29 6.71
C LEU A 163 -17.11 -6.08 5.63
N ARG A 164 -16.84 -5.75 4.36
CA ARG A 164 -17.14 -6.68 3.27
C ARG A 164 -16.60 -8.05 3.65
N GLY A 165 -17.50 -9.02 3.79
CA GLY A 165 -17.10 -10.38 4.11
C GLY A 165 -16.02 -10.84 3.13
N PHE A 166 -14.95 -11.39 3.65
CA PHE A 166 -13.98 -12.07 2.81
C PHE A 166 -14.62 -13.34 2.24
N VAL A 167 -14.27 -13.66 1.00
CA VAL A 167 -14.70 -14.92 0.37
C VAL A 167 -14.04 -16.13 1.05
N VAL A 168 -13.01 -15.88 1.86
CA VAL A 168 -12.21 -16.90 2.56
C VAL A 168 -12.26 -16.68 4.07
N ASP A 169 -12.26 -17.76 4.85
CA ASP A 169 -12.37 -17.73 6.31
C ASP A 169 -11.16 -17.07 7.01
N ASP A 170 -9.98 -17.18 6.40
CA ASP A 170 -8.74 -16.58 6.93
C ASP A 170 -8.02 -15.80 5.82
N PRO A 171 -8.38 -14.52 5.60
CA PRO A 171 -7.81 -13.71 4.54
C PRO A 171 -6.29 -13.48 4.71
N LEU A 172 -5.79 -13.44 5.96
CA LEU A 172 -4.37 -13.22 6.23
C LEU A 172 -3.49 -14.37 5.74
N ARG A 173 -4.04 -15.56 5.54
CA ARG A 173 -3.34 -16.69 4.95
C ARG A 173 -2.92 -16.43 3.50
N TYR A 174 -3.67 -15.58 2.80
CA TYR A 174 -3.44 -15.25 1.39
C TYR A 174 -2.69 -13.92 1.20
N MET A 175 -2.20 -13.32 2.28
CA MET A 175 -1.43 -12.08 2.27
C MET A 175 0.04 -12.39 2.59
N PRO A 176 0.84 -12.73 1.57
CA PRO A 176 2.24 -13.10 1.77
C PRO A 176 3.06 -11.87 2.10
N GLY A 177 3.69 -11.83 3.27
CA GLY A 177 4.51 -10.71 3.69
C GLY A 177 4.34 -10.35 5.16
N ALA A 178 4.81 -9.17 5.53
CA ALA A 178 4.72 -8.67 6.89
C ALA A 178 3.33 -8.11 7.18
N HIS A 179 2.78 -8.37 8.37
CA HIS A 179 1.51 -7.79 8.81
C HIS A 179 1.77 -6.69 9.83
N ILE A 180 1.42 -5.45 9.48
CA ILE A 180 1.55 -4.28 10.34
C ILE A 180 0.30 -4.17 11.20
N ARG A 181 0.49 -4.10 12.54
CA ARG A 181 -0.55 -3.72 13.49
C ARG A 181 -0.09 -2.52 14.31
N LYS A 182 -1.02 -1.64 14.64
CA LYS A 182 -0.76 -0.59 15.63
C LYS A 182 -0.51 -1.28 16.97
N THR A 183 0.73 -1.33 17.39
CA THR A 183 1.11 -2.01 18.64
C THR A 183 0.80 -1.11 19.82
N ILE A 184 -0.35 -1.34 20.47
CA ILE A 184 -0.62 -0.86 21.84
C ILE A 184 -0.61 -2.05 22.83
N MET A 185 -0.61 -3.31 22.34
CA MET A 185 -0.55 -4.49 23.20
C MET A 185 0.40 -5.55 22.63
N PRO A 186 1.10 -6.29 23.51
CA PRO A 186 1.85 -7.45 23.05
C PRO A 186 0.91 -8.46 22.38
N PRO A 187 1.37 -9.19 21.36
CA PRO A 187 0.56 -10.19 20.69
C PRO A 187 0.09 -11.25 21.71
N PRO A 188 -1.14 -11.78 21.56
CA PRO A 188 -1.60 -12.85 22.42
C PRO A 188 -0.64 -14.05 22.32
N ALA A 189 -0.28 -14.63 23.45
CA ALA A 189 0.75 -15.66 23.61
C ALA A 189 0.54 -16.96 22.82
N GLN A 190 -0.49 -17.07 22.00
CA GLN A 190 -0.88 -18.29 21.27
C GLN A 190 -0.77 -18.21 19.75
N SER A 191 -0.31 -17.11 19.14
CA SER A 191 -0.14 -17.04 17.67
C SER A 191 1.26 -17.54 17.29
N LYS A 192 1.40 -18.84 17.05
CA LYS A 192 2.71 -19.49 16.84
C LYS A 192 3.45 -19.13 15.55
N GLU A 193 2.86 -18.39 14.58
CA GLU A 193 3.50 -18.27 13.25
C GLU A 193 3.35 -16.92 12.49
N ARG A 194 2.69 -15.92 13.05
CA ARG A 194 2.54 -14.63 12.35
C ARG A 194 3.32 -13.54 13.09
N ARG A 195 4.39 -13.06 12.46
CA ARG A 195 5.13 -11.91 12.97
C ARG A 195 4.34 -10.64 12.68
N PHE A 196 3.61 -10.15 13.68
CA PHE A 196 3.10 -8.79 13.64
C PHE A 196 4.25 -7.84 13.94
N ILE A 197 4.47 -6.88 13.08
CA ILE A 197 5.53 -5.89 13.23
C ILE A 197 4.94 -4.49 13.15
N ASN A 198 5.64 -3.52 13.70
CA ASN A 198 5.27 -2.13 13.51
C ASN A 198 5.87 -1.58 12.20
N ILE A 199 5.34 -0.46 11.73
CA ILE A 199 5.79 0.13 10.45
C ILE A 199 7.26 0.59 10.49
N GLN A 200 7.77 1.00 11.64
CA GLN A 200 9.18 1.35 11.82
C GLN A 200 10.08 0.15 11.56
N THR A 201 9.69 -1.03 12.05
CA THR A 201 10.39 -2.28 11.78
C THR A 201 10.40 -2.62 10.29
N VAL A 202 9.28 -2.39 9.57
CA VAL A 202 9.23 -2.56 8.10
C VAL A 202 10.25 -1.66 7.41
N ILE A 203 10.28 -0.38 7.78
CA ILE A 203 11.18 0.61 7.18
C ILE A 203 12.64 0.29 7.47
N GLN A 204 12.96 -0.07 8.72
CA GLN A 204 14.33 -0.34 9.16
C GLN A 204 14.89 -1.64 8.59
N HIS A 205 14.04 -2.66 8.45
CA HIS A 205 14.44 -4.00 8.06
C HIS A 205 13.87 -4.42 6.70
N ALA A 206 13.62 -3.49 5.78
CA ALA A 206 13.20 -3.81 4.41
C ALA A 206 14.29 -4.59 3.62
N ALA A 207 14.99 -5.47 4.31
CA ALA A 207 15.77 -6.57 3.81
C ALA A 207 15.13 -7.84 4.39
N PHE A 208 13.99 -8.24 3.82
CA PHE A 208 13.40 -9.55 4.09
C PHE A 208 13.94 -10.56 3.12
#